data_7c8db9edd351dc36bba85d826f55715c
#
_entry.id   7c8db9edd351dc36bba85d826f55715c
#
_cell.length_a   1.000
_cell.length_b   1.000
_cell.length_c   1.000
_cell.angle_alpha   90.00
_cell.angle_beta   90.00
_cell.angle_gamma   90.00
#
_symmetry.space_group_name_H-M   'P 1'
#
loop_
_entity.id
_entity.type
_entity.pdbx_description
1 polymer ?
#
loop_
_entity_poly.entity_id
_entity_poly.type
_entity_poly.pdbx_seq_one_letter_code
_entity_poly.pdbx_strand_id
1 'polypeptide(L)'
;MTVLGKGNANGGVSVLHAAGLGKGCSIGIELSTEVSLVTGEAGVSPDEHGILDSVMAVWIESGYPRPDDTGWRVSSEVPIGQGLKSSAALACAAALALNEASWTALSDFDIVDIAVAAQRRAGCTITGSMDDAWAAISPGWKLVDPIQSSRDSVLLEGDLDEGPTVLIALRGPRRAKVQSDSFTDQKKLFERAMASLSNGSILGAMSANGMAVAAATGDDEALRICNSVIARGAIAAGVSGSGPAIAIVCYDQDSEQLTELLTESGMQVIHSRFIESEPIGEEASSWG
;
A
#
# COMPACT_ATOMS: atom_id res chain seq x y z
N MET A 1 -12.19 27.35 -10.43
CA MET A 1 -11.08 26.44 -10.04
C MET A 1 -10.59 25.71 -11.27
N THR A 2 -9.36 25.89 -11.63
CA THR A 2 -8.72 25.17 -12.75
C THR A 2 -7.81 24.11 -12.17
N VAL A 3 -7.84 22.91 -12.73
CA VAL A 3 -6.90 21.83 -12.37
C VAL A 3 -5.56 22.15 -13.03
N LEU A 4 -4.50 22.17 -12.22
CA LEU A 4 -3.12 22.43 -12.65
C LEU A 4 -2.36 21.14 -12.90
N GLY A 5 -2.63 20.12 -12.10
CA GLY A 5 -2.08 18.79 -12.24
C GLY A 5 -2.86 17.76 -11.45
N LYS A 6 -2.76 16.50 -11.85
CA LYS A 6 -3.39 15.35 -11.24
C LYS A 6 -2.36 14.27 -10.95
N GLY A 7 -2.59 13.52 -9.89
CA GLY A 7 -1.86 12.31 -9.60
C GLY A 7 -2.79 11.22 -9.14
N ASN A 8 -2.49 10.00 -9.53
CA ASN A 8 -3.22 8.82 -9.11
C ASN A 8 -2.25 7.81 -8.51
N ALA A 9 -2.63 7.22 -7.39
CA ALA A 9 -1.87 6.18 -6.72
C ALA A 9 -2.83 5.21 -6.03
N ASN A 10 -2.33 4.03 -5.72
CA ASN A 10 -3.17 2.92 -5.28
C ASN A 10 -2.94 2.59 -3.81
N GLY A 11 -3.94 2.00 -3.16
CA GLY A 11 -3.77 1.31 -1.90
C GLY A 11 -2.95 0.04 -2.08
N GLY A 12 -2.61 -0.60 -0.97
CA GLY A 12 -1.82 -1.83 -1.03
C GLY A 12 -2.03 -2.75 0.16
N VAL A 13 -1.55 -3.98 0.00
CA VAL A 13 -1.53 -5.00 1.06
C VAL A 13 -0.11 -5.46 1.35
N SER A 14 0.15 -5.83 2.60
CA SER A 14 1.50 -6.24 3.02
C SER A 14 1.78 -7.71 2.75
N VAL A 15 2.91 -7.97 2.14
CA VAL A 15 3.54 -9.30 2.01
C VAL A 15 4.55 -9.53 3.14
N LEU A 16 5.29 -8.49 3.52
CA LEU A 16 6.20 -8.49 4.66
C LEU A 16 6.20 -7.12 5.34
N HIS A 17 5.89 -7.07 6.62
CA HIS A 17 5.89 -5.84 7.40
C HIS A 17 7.31 -5.47 7.84
N ALA A 18 7.77 -4.27 7.49
CA ALA A 18 9.15 -3.85 7.73
C ALA A 18 9.55 -3.77 9.23
N ALA A 19 8.59 -3.59 10.15
CA ALA A 19 8.88 -3.53 11.58
C ALA A 19 9.46 -4.86 12.16
N GLY A 20 9.23 -6.00 11.47
CA GLY A 20 9.73 -7.30 11.95
C GLY A 20 11.22 -7.53 11.70
N LEU A 21 11.71 -7.14 10.52
CA LEU A 21 13.07 -7.45 10.06
C LEU A 21 13.81 -6.24 9.47
N GLY A 22 13.23 -5.06 9.48
CA GLY A 22 13.80 -3.89 8.81
C GLY A 22 13.77 -3.98 7.28
N LYS A 23 12.98 -4.88 6.72
CA LYS A 23 12.75 -5.05 5.28
C LYS A 23 11.25 -5.13 5.06
N GLY A 24 10.72 -4.40 4.07
CA GLY A 24 9.30 -4.34 3.77
C GLY A 24 8.99 -4.86 2.37
N CYS A 25 7.79 -5.43 2.21
CA CYS A 25 7.26 -5.80 0.91
C CYS A 25 5.75 -5.60 0.91
N SER A 26 5.26 -4.83 -0.04
CA SER A 26 3.84 -4.57 -0.25
C SER A 26 3.47 -4.74 -1.73
N ILE A 27 2.20 -4.99 -2.01
CA ILE A 27 1.65 -5.10 -3.37
C ILE A 27 0.49 -4.13 -3.49
N GLY A 28 0.42 -3.40 -4.61
CA GLY A 28 -0.67 -2.51 -4.95
C GLY A 28 -1.96 -3.27 -5.25
N ILE A 29 -3.09 -2.68 -4.88
CA ILE A 29 -4.44 -3.17 -5.18
C ILE A 29 -5.27 -2.10 -5.86
N GLU A 30 -6.29 -2.51 -6.61
CA GLU A 30 -7.21 -1.61 -7.34
C GLU A 30 -8.15 -0.85 -6.39
N LEU A 31 -7.58 -0.07 -5.49
CA LEU A 31 -8.27 0.94 -4.69
C LEU A 31 -7.52 2.25 -4.89
N SER A 32 -8.08 3.17 -5.65
CA SER A 32 -7.40 4.37 -6.11
C SER A 32 -7.50 5.54 -5.14
N THR A 33 -6.49 6.41 -5.19
CA THR A 33 -6.49 7.74 -4.61
C THR A 33 -6.09 8.74 -5.68
N GLU A 34 -7.02 9.59 -6.09
CA GLU A 34 -6.76 10.73 -6.99
C GLU A 34 -6.54 12.01 -6.17
N VAL A 35 -5.47 12.72 -6.47
CA VAL A 35 -5.19 14.07 -5.96
C VAL A 35 -5.10 15.04 -7.12
N SER A 36 -5.82 16.16 -7.02
CA SER A 36 -5.72 17.25 -7.98
C SER A 36 -5.19 18.50 -7.29
N LEU A 37 -4.15 19.11 -7.84
CA LEU A 37 -3.72 20.45 -7.50
C LEU A 37 -4.56 21.44 -8.30
N VAL A 38 -5.22 22.39 -7.65
CA VAL A 38 -6.16 23.33 -8.26
C VAL A 38 -5.81 24.77 -7.92
N THR A 39 -6.25 25.73 -8.76
CA THR A 39 -6.11 27.16 -8.45
C THR A 39 -7.05 27.58 -7.33
N GLY A 40 -6.55 28.40 -6.38
CA GLY A 40 -7.29 28.93 -5.23
C GLY A 40 -7.52 27.90 -4.12
N GLU A 41 -8.28 28.28 -3.09
CA GLU A 41 -8.61 27.40 -1.99
C GLU A 41 -9.55 26.27 -2.44
N ALA A 42 -9.14 25.03 -2.22
CA ALA A 42 -10.00 23.88 -2.35
C ALA A 42 -10.71 23.60 -1.01
N GLY A 43 -11.82 22.83 -1.06
CA GLY A 43 -12.52 22.39 0.13
C GLY A 43 -11.65 21.48 1.03
N VAL A 44 -12.15 21.19 2.23
CA VAL A 44 -11.47 20.32 3.19
C VAL A 44 -11.22 18.93 2.56
N SER A 45 -9.96 18.56 2.45
CA SER A 45 -9.54 17.24 1.99
C SER A 45 -9.39 16.28 3.18
N PRO A 46 -9.69 14.99 3.04
CA PRO A 46 -9.46 14.00 4.10
C PRO A 46 -7.95 13.77 4.29
N ASP A 47 -7.32 14.59 5.11
CA ASP A 47 -5.89 14.52 5.44
C ASP A 47 -5.70 14.73 6.95
N GLU A 48 -5.95 13.67 7.72
CA GLU A 48 -5.89 13.72 9.19
C GLU A 48 -4.47 13.96 9.74
N HIS A 49 -3.44 13.71 8.94
CA HIS A 49 -2.03 13.78 9.36
C HIS A 49 -1.25 14.96 8.76
N GLY A 50 -1.88 15.78 7.90
CA GLY A 50 -1.18 16.86 7.20
C GLY A 50 -0.15 16.36 6.18
N ILE A 51 -0.47 15.26 5.49
CA ILE A 51 0.39 14.63 4.49
C ILE A 51 0.56 15.59 3.29
N LEU A 52 -0.52 16.21 2.85
CA LEU A 52 -0.49 17.13 1.71
C LEU A 52 0.43 18.32 1.96
N ASP A 53 0.36 18.90 3.15
CA ASP A 53 1.27 19.99 3.56
C ASP A 53 2.70 19.49 3.68
N SER A 54 2.90 18.26 4.16
CA SER A 54 4.22 17.64 4.24
C SER A 54 4.82 17.36 2.87
N VAL A 55 4.02 16.90 1.89
CA VAL A 55 4.45 16.72 0.49
C VAL A 55 4.86 18.07 -0.11
N MET A 56 4.03 19.11 0.06
CA MET A 56 4.35 20.45 -0.42
C MET A 56 5.65 20.99 0.20
N ALA A 57 5.85 20.78 1.50
CA ALA A 57 7.05 21.22 2.18
C ALA A 57 8.31 20.50 1.66
N VAL A 58 8.25 19.17 1.51
CA VAL A 58 9.36 18.37 0.94
C VAL A 58 9.65 18.79 -0.50
N TRP A 59 8.59 19.02 -1.31
CA TRP A 59 8.71 19.50 -2.69
C TRP A 59 9.51 20.80 -2.78
N ILE A 60 9.15 21.79 -1.96
CA ILE A 60 9.83 23.08 -1.91
C ILE A 60 11.28 22.95 -1.41
N GLU A 61 11.49 22.18 -0.34
CA GLU A 61 12.83 21.92 0.23
C GLU A 61 13.75 21.22 -0.77
N SER A 62 13.20 20.41 -1.67
CA SER A 62 13.94 19.76 -2.78
C SER A 62 14.26 20.72 -3.93
N GLY A 63 13.81 21.97 -3.85
CA GLY A 63 14.09 23.00 -4.86
C GLY A 63 13.21 22.93 -6.11
N TYR A 64 12.12 22.18 -6.09
CA TYR A 64 11.21 22.08 -7.22
C TYR A 64 10.27 23.30 -7.30
N PRO A 65 9.87 23.71 -8.52
CA PRO A 65 8.98 24.86 -8.71
C PRO A 65 7.60 24.58 -8.11
N ARG A 66 7.03 25.59 -7.50
CA ARG A 66 5.69 25.55 -6.92
C ARG A 66 4.78 26.52 -7.65
N PRO A 67 3.60 26.08 -8.13
CA PRO A 67 2.55 27.01 -8.56
C PRO A 67 2.01 27.84 -7.37
N ASP A 68 1.79 29.14 -7.60
CA ASP A 68 1.22 30.04 -6.58
C ASP A 68 -0.29 29.84 -6.46
N ASP A 69 -0.84 30.20 -5.28
CA ASP A 69 -2.28 30.22 -4.98
C ASP A 69 -2.98 28.91 -5.35
N THR A 70 -2.55 27.84 -4.71
CA THR A 70 -3.05 26.48 -4.99
C THR A 70 -3.66 25.83 -3.77
N GLY A 71 -4.65 24.94 -4.03
CA GLY A 71 -5.28 24.07 -3.04
C GLY A 71 -5.35 22.63 -3.54
N TRP A 72 -5.70 21.72 -2.63
CA TRP A 72 -5.80 20.30 -2.90
C TRP A 72 -7.24 19.81 -3.00
N ARG A 73 -7.51 18.91 -3.94
CA ARG A 73 -8.74 18.13 -3.99
C ARG A 73 -8.36 16.66 -3.99
N VAL A 74 -8.97 15.88 -3.08
CA VAL A 74 -8.69 14.45 -2.91
C VAL A 74 -9.98 13.66 -3.09
N SER A 75 -9.87 12.56 -3.83
CA SER A 75 -10.86 11.49 -3.90
C SER A 75 -10.14 10.17 -3.66
N SER A 76 -10.58 9.37 -2.68
CA SER A 76 -9.91 8.12 -2.32
C SER A 76 -10.92 7.02 -2.02
N GLU A 77 -10.66 5.85 -2.59
CA GLU A 77 -11.36 4.59 -2.29
C GLU A 77 -10.66 3.80 -1.18
N VAL A 78 -9.43 4.19 -0.81
CA VAL A 78 -8.62 3.49 0.19
C VAL A 78 -9.11 3.81 1.60
N PRO A 79 -9.65 2.84 2.37
CA PRO A 79 -10.08 3.07 3.74
C PRO A 79 -8.95 3.51 4.65
N ILE A 80 -9.15 4.64 5.35
CA ILE A 80 -8.16 5.22 6.25
C ILE A 80 -8.04 4.36 7.53
N GLY A 81 -6.83 4.21 8.04
CA GLY A 81 -6.55 3.53 9.31
C GLY A 81 -6.72 2.01 9.30
N GLN A 82 -6.89 1.41 8.12
CA GLN A 82 -7.11 -0.02 7.95
C GLN A 82 -5.84 -0.84 7.61
N GLY A 83 -4.69 -0.20 7.49
CA GLY A 83 -3.46 -0.86 7.07
C GLY A 83 -3.34 -1.08 5.56
N LEU A 84 -4.17 -0.38 4.77
CA LEU A 84 -4.26 -0.47 3.31
C LEU A 84 -3.43 0.60 2.59
N LYS A 85 -2.45 1.18 3.27
CA LYS A 85 -1.47 2.12 2.69
C LYS A 85 -2.05 3.46 2.23
N SER A 86 -3.18 3.89 2.80
CA SER A 86 -3.84 5.15 2.43
C SER A 86 -2.94 6.39 2.52
N SER A 87 -2.02 6.44 3.49
CA SER A 87 -1.06 7.55 3.63
C SER A 87 -0.03 7.56 2.49
N ALA A 88 0.45 6.40 2.06
CA ALA A 88 1.38 6.28 0.94
C ALA A 88 0.69 6.63 -0.38
N ALA A 89 -0.53 6.13 -0.60
CA ALA A 89 -1.33 6.47 -1.77
C ALA A 89 -1.57 7.98 -1.86
N LEU A 90 -1.95 8.63 -0.74
CA LEU A 90 -2.15 10.08 -0.70
C LEU A 90 -0.87 10.86 -0.99
N ALA A 91 0.26 10.47 -0.37
CA ALA A 91 1.55 11.15 -0.56
C ALA A 91 2.07 11.01 -1.99
N CYS A 92 2.00 9.81 -2.57
CA CYS A 92 2.41 9.55 -3.95
C CYS A 92 1.53 10.29 -4.95
N ALA A 93 0.19 10.23 -4.80
CA ALA A 93 -0.72 10.95 -5.68
C ALA A 93 -0.53 12.47 -5.61
N ALA A 94 -0.25 13.02 -4.42
CA ALA A 94 0.06 14.44 -4.27
C ALA A 94 1.38 14.83 -4.95
N ALA A 95 2.43 14.02 -4.81
CA ALA A 95 3.72 14.24 -5.47
C ALA A 95 3.59 14.16 -7.00
N LEU A 96 2.82 13.20 -7.52
CA LEU A 96 2.51 13.09 -8.95
C LEU A 96 1.72 14.30 -9.46
N ALA A 97 0.74 14.81 -8.69
CA ALA A 97 -0.01 16.01 -9.05
C ALA A 97 0.88 17.26 -9.13
N LEU A 98 1.86 17.41 -8.23
CA LEU A 98 2.87 18.46 -8.28
C LEU A 98 3.80 18.29 -9.48
N ASN A 99 4.23 17.06 -9.76
CA ASN A 99 5.08 16.73 -10.91
C ASN A 99 4.42 17.15 -12.24
N GLU A 100 3.15 16.83 -12.41
CA GLU A 100 2.38 17.25 -13.59
C GLU A 100 2.20 18.77 -13.63
N ALA A 101 1.76 19.39 -12.53
CA ALA A 101 1.50 20.82 -12.45
C ALA A 101 2.75 21.67 -12.69
N SER A 102 3.92 21.18 -12.34
CA SER A 102 5.20 21.89 -12.41
C SER A 102 6.07 21.49 -13.61
N TRP A 103 5.62 20.53 -14.43
CA TRP A 103 6.33 20.03 -15.62
C TRP A 103 7.76 19.57 -15.32
N THR A 104 7.97 18.98 -14.13
CA THR A 104 9.30 18.59 -13.65
C THR A 104 9.80 17.26 -14.22
N ALA A 105 8.90 16.43 -14.75
CA ALA A 105 9.20 15.11 -15.33
C ALA A 105 10.07 14.22 -14.41
N LEU A 106 9.74 14.21 -13.11
CA LEU A 106 10.43 13.39 -12.11
C LEU A 106 10.20 11.90 -12.39
N SER A 107 11.21 11.10 -12.07
CA SER A 107 11.10 9.64 -12.12
C SER A 107 10.30 9.08 -10.93
N ASP A 108 9.86 7.82 -11.05
CA ASP A 108 9.19 7.11 -9.95
C ASP A 108 10.06 7.06 -8.69
N PHE A 109 11.39 6.96 -8.83
CA PHE A 109 12.32 7.04 -7.71
C PHE A 109 12.21 8.37 -6.96
N ASP A 110 12.15 9.49 -7.67
CA ASP A 110 12.03 10.82 -7.06
C ASP A 110 10.66 10.98 -6.37
N ILE A 111 9.58 10.48 -6.99
CA ILE A 111 8.22 10.49 -6.41
C ILE A 111 8.17 9.67 -5.13
N VAL A 112 8.75 8.46 -5.11
CA VAL A 112 8.84 7.61 -3.92
C VAL A 112 9.62 8.29 -2.81
N ASP A 113 10.78 8.89 -3.11
CA ASP A 113 11.60 9.57 -2.10
C ASP A 113 10.85 10.77 -1.48
N ILE A 114 10.15 11.57 -2.29
CA ILE A 114 9.30 12.66 -1.81
C ILE A 114 8.17 12.15 -0.92
N ALA A 115 7.45 11.12 -1.37
CA ALA A 115 6.33 10.55 -0.62
C ALA A 115 6.77 9.94 0.72
N VAL A 116 7.90 9.24 0.75
CA VAL A 116 8.49 8.67 1.96
C VAL A 116 8.93 9.77 2.93
N ALA A 117 9.62 10.80 2.44
CA ALA A 117 10.04 11.94 3.26
C ALA A 117 8.82 12.69 3.86
N ALA A 118 7.77 12.88 3.07
CA ALA A 118 6.53 13.52 3.51
C ALA A 118 5.82 12.70 4.60
N GLN A 119 5.72 11.38 4.46
CA GLN A 119 5.11 10.52 5.48
C GLN A 119 5.91 10.49 6.79
N ARG A 120 7.26 10.50 6.70
CA ARG A 120 8.13 10.64 7.89
C ARG A 120 7.91 11.98 8.58
N ARG A 121 7.82 13.06 7.81
CA ARG A 121 7.55 14.41 8.33
C ARG A 121 6.19 14.53 9.01
N ALA A 122 5.17 13.93 8.41
CA ALA A 122 3.80 13.87 8.95
C ALA A 122 3.66 12.93 10.17
N GLY A 123 4.67 12.12 10.48
CA GLY A 123 4.66 11.19 11.60
C GLY A 123 3.64 10.05 11.45
N CYS A 124 3.22 9.74 10.23
CA CYS A 124 2.19 8.73 9.94
C CYS A 124 2.75 7.35 9.55
N THR A 125 4.06 7.14 9.67
CA THR A 125 4.72 5.88 9.35
C THR A 125 5.47 5.31 10.55
N ILE A 126 5.51 3.97 10.66
CA ILE A 126 6.27 3.25 11.68
C ILE A 126 7.69 2.95 11.17
N THR A 127 7.84 2.64 9.89
CA THR A 127 9.06 2.07 9.31
C THR A 127 9.62 2.89 8.14
N GLY A 128 8.98 3.99 7.80
CA GLY A 128 9.37 4.85 6.67
C GLY A 128 8.58 4.59 5.39
N SER A 129 7.71 3.55 5.34
CA SER A 129 6.75 3.29 4.25
C SER A 129 7.33 3.24 2.84
N MET A 130 8.58 2.80 2.66
CA MET A 130 9.21 2.71 1.34
C MET A 130 8.51 1.67 0.44
N ASP A 131 8.21 0.50 1.00
CA ASP A 131 7.47 -0.56 0.31
C ASP A 131 6.02 -0.15 0.01
N ASP A 132 5.40 0.64 0.89
CA ASP A 132 4.05 1.17 0.70
C ASP A 132 4.01 2.18 -0.46
N ALA A 133 5.02 3.05 -0.56
CA ALA A 133 5.12 4.02 -1.64
C ALA A 133 5.37 3.35 -3.01
N TRP A 134 6.24 2.33 -3.04
CA TRP A 134 6.43 1.54 -4.25
C TRP A 134 5.15 0.83 -4.69
N ALA A 135 4.43 0.19 -3.76
CA ALA A 135 3.16 -0.49 -4.06
C ALA A 135 2.06 0.49 -4.53
N ALA A 136 2.16 1.77 -4.16
CA ALA A 136 1.19 2.78 -4.56
C ALA A 136 1.33 3.24 -6.02
N ILE A 137 2.53 3.16 -6.61
CA ILE A 137 2.79 3.72 -7.96
C ILE A 137 3.34 2.72 -8.96
N SER A 138 3.70 1.51 -8.54
CA SER A 138 4.22 0.49 -9.46
C SER A 138 3.51 -0.83 -9.29
N PRO A 139 3.31 -1.58 -10.38
CA PRO A 139 2.75 -2.93 -10.32
C PRO A 139 3.71 -3.93 -9.69
N GLY A 140 3.22 -5.14 -9.46
CA GLY A 140 3.99 -6.22 -8.88
C GLY A 140 4.35 -5.99 -7.41
N TRP A 141 5.37 -6.67 -6.94
CA TRP A 141 5.86 -6.59 -5.57
C TRP A 141 7.34 -6.23 -5.53
N LYS A 142 7.73 -5.45 -4.51
CA LYS A 142 9.13 -5.10 -4.26
C LYS A 142 9.46 -5.35 -2.79
N LEU A 143 10.51 -6.17 -2.56
CA LEU A 143 11.15 -6.28 -1.25
C LEU A 143 12.18 -5.15 -1.14
N VAL A 144 12.03 -4.30 -0.15
CA VAL A 144 12.87 -3.11 -0.02
C VAL A 144 13.59 -3.02 1.32
N ASP A 145 14.71 -2.32 1.30
CA ASP A 145 15.40 -1.79 2.48
C ASP A 145 15.00 -0.33 2.70
N PRO A 146 14.13 0.00 3.65
CA PRO A 146 13.61 1.35 3.83
C PRO A 146 14.64 2.36 4.37
N ILE A 147 15.87 1.92 4.67
CA ILE A 147 16.97 2.80 5.11
C ILE A 147 17.67 3.46 3.91
N GLN A 148 17.63 2.79 2.74
CA GLN A 148 18.25 3.26 1.51
C GLN A 148 17.37 4.32 0.81
N SER A 149 17.94 4.98 -0.21
CA SER A 149 17.16 5.77 -1.17
C SER A 149 16.24 4.85 -1.97
N SER A 150 15.19 5.37 -2.58
CA SER A 150 14.28 4.58 -3.42
C SER A 150 15.03 3.79 -4.50
N ARG A 151 16.04 4.42 -5.12
CA ARG A 151 16.87 3.85 -6.19
C ARG A 151 17.69 2.64 -5.76
N ASP A 152 18.16 2.65 -4.51
CA ASP A 152 19.03 1.60 -3.95
C ASP A 152 18.27 0.65 -3.01
N SER A 153 16.98 0.92 -2.77
CA SER A 153 16.19 0.20 -1.77
C SER A 153 15.74 -1.18 -2.22
N VAL A 154 15.52 -1.39 -3.52
CA VAL A 154 14.92 -2.62 -4.05
C VAL A 154 15.92 -3.76 -3.99
N LEU A 155 15.61 -4.79 -3.20
CA LEU A 155 16.42 -5.99 -3.01
C LEU A 155 15.98 -7.12 -3.92
N LEU A 156 14.67 -7.29 -4.08
CA LEU A 156 14.02 -8.27 -4.96
C LEU A 156 12.71 -7.65 -5.48
N GLU A 157 12.33 -8.03 -6.67
CA GLU A 157 11.05 -7.63 -7.26
C GLU A 157 10.49 -8.73 -8.15
N GLY A 158 9.22 -8.65 -8.47
CA GLY A 158 8.56 -9.55 -9.40
C GLY A 158 7.09 -9.21 -9.55
N ASP A 159 6.45 -9.89 -10.48
CA ASP A 159 5.03 -9.79 -10.73
C ASP A 159 4.26 -10.94 -10.08
N LEU A 160 2.96 -10.79 -9.98
CA LEU A 160 2.04 -11.88 -9.72
C LEU A 160 1.39 -12.26 -11.05
N ASP A 161 1.22 -13.56 -11.26
CA ASP A 161 0.44 -14.06 -12.40
C ASP A 161 -0.99 -13.52 -12.33
N GLU A 162 -1.60 -13.33 -13.51
CA GLU A 162 -2.97 -12.83 -13.64
C GLU A 162 -3.95 -13.62 -12.78
N GLY A 163 -4.81 -12.89 -12.12
CA GLY A 163 -6.12 -13.37 -11.88
C GLY A 163 -6.70 -13.57 -10.50
N PRO A 164 -6.01 -13.67 -9.32
CA PRO A 164 -6.77 -13.88 -8.09
C PRO A 164 -7.54 -12.64 -7.66
N THR A 165 -8.78 -12.84 -7.20
CA THR A 165 -9.53 -11.81 -6.49
C THR A 165 -8.91 -11.53 -5.13
N VAL A 166 -8.85 -10.25 -4.76
CA VAL A 166 -8.44 -9.78 -3.44
C VAL A 166 -9.68 -9.29 -2.70
N LEU A 167 -10.06 -9.96 -1.61
CA LEU A 167 -11.10 -9.50 -0.71
C LEU A 167 -10.47 -8.79 0.48
N ILE A 168 -10.96 -7.61 0.79
CA ILE A 168 -10.53 -6.82 1.95
C ILE A 168 -11.65 -6.85 3.00
N ALA A 169 -11.42 -7.56 4.09
CA ALA A 169 -12.35 -7.59 5.22
C ALA A 169 -12.02 -6.45 6.20
N LEU A 170 -12.92 -5.47 6.28
CA LEU A 170 -12.82 -4.34 7.19
C LEU A 170 -13.37 -4.71 8.56
N ARG A 171 -12.57 -4.49 9.61
CA ARG A 171 -12.91 -4.92 10.98
C ARG A 171 -13.16 -3.75 11.94
N GLY A 172 -13.48 -2.58 11.37
CA GLY A 172 -13.70 -1.35 12.13
C GLY A 172 -12.39 -0.71 12.64
N PRO A 173 -12.45 0.20 13.60
CA PRO A 173 -11.28 0.92 14.07
C PRO A 173 -10.32 0.01 14.84
N ARG A 174 -9.02 0.33 14.78
CA ARG A 174 -7.99 -0.38 15.54
C ARG A 174 -8.26 -0.28 17.05
N ARG A 175 -8.28 -1.43 17.74
CA ARG A 175 -8.59 -1.50 19.17
C ARG A 175 -7.40 -1.22 20.08
N ALA A 176 -6.17 -1.45 19.61
CA ALA A 176 -4.96 -1.26 20.40
C ALA A 176 -3.92 -0.41 19.66
N LYS A 177 -3.12 0.32 20.44
CA LYS A 177 -1.99 1.07 19.89
C LYS A 177 -0.87 0.09 19.52
N VAL A 178 -0.38 0.19 18.29
CA VAL A 178 0.72 -0.66 17.81
C VAL A 178 2.03 -0.17 18.43
N GLN A 179 2.82 -1.11 18.98
CA GLN A 179 4.14 -0.85 19.54
C GLN A 179 5.19 -1.53 18.65
N SER A 180 6.25 -0.81 18.29
CA SER A 180 7.31 -1.32 17.42
C SER A 180 8.00 -2.56 18.00
N ASP A 181 8.23 -2.57 19.31
CA ASP A 181 8.95 -3.64 20.01
C ASP A 181 8.23 -4.99 19.90
N SER A 182 6.89 -4.98 19.90
CA SER A 182 6.09 -6.20 19.74
C SER A 182 6.35 -6.92 18.41
N PHE A 183 6.71 -6.20 17.35
CA PHE A 183 7.09 -6.80 16.07
C PHE A 183 8.45 -7.49 16.15
N THR A 184 9.41 -6.86 16.84
CA THR A 184 10.75 -7.42 17.04
C THR A 184 10.68 -8.72 17.86
N ASP A 185 9.78 -8.82 18.84
CA ASP A 185 9.55 -10.04 19.62
C ASP A 185 9.06 -11.21 18.76
N GLN A 186 8.41 -10.93 17.62
CA GLN A 186 7.92 -11.93 16.67
C GLN A 186 8.89 -12.21 15.51
N LYS A 187 10.15 -11.83 15.62
CA LYS A 187 11.18 -11.94 14.58
C LYS A 187 11.17 -13.32 13.88
N LYS A 188 11.06 -14.42 14.60
CA LYS A 188 11.05 -15.77 14.02
C LYS A 188 9.87 -16.02 13.09
N LEU A 189 8.71 -15.41 13.34
CA LEU A 189 7.56 -15.51 12.45
C LEU A 189 7.78 -14.67 11.18
N PHE A 190 8.35 -13.48 11.30
CA PHE A 190 8.73 -12.66 10.14
C PHE A 190 9.84 -13.31 9.30
N GLU A 191 10.80 -14.01 9.90
CA GLU A 191 11.80 -14.80 9.19
C GLU A 191 11.17 -15.91 8.33
N ARG A 192 10.05 -16.51 8.76
CA ARG A 192 9.29 -17.48 7.93
C ARG A 192 8.65 -16.78 6.72
N ALA A 193 8.07 -15.61 6.91
CA ALA A 193 7.51 -14.83 5.81
C ALA A 193 8.61 -14.44 4.80
N MET A 194 9.76 -13.98 5.28
CA MET A 194 10.93 -13.67 4.45
C MET A 194 11.41 -14.91 3.68
N ALA A 195 11.51 -16.06 4.32
CA ALA A 195 11.92 -17.30 3.67
C ALA A 195 10.93 -17.72 2.56
N SER A 196 9.62 -17.60 2.81
CA SER A 196 8.60 -17.85 1.78
C SER A 196 8.77 -16.92 0.59
N LEU A 197 8.96 -15.61 0.84
CA LEU A 197 9.19 -14.61 -0.19
C LEU A 197 10.46 -14.91 -1.00
N SER A 198 11.58 -15.20 -0.34
CA SER A 198 12.85 -15.54 -1.00
C SER A 198 12.78 -16.82 -1.84
N ASN A 199 11.83 -17.71 -1.54
CA ASN A 199 11.57 -18.92 -2.34
C ASN A 199 10.50 -18.68 -3.44
N GLY A 200 10.09 -17.44 -3.69
CA GLY A 200 9.09 -17.10 -4.71
C GLY A 200 7.64 -17.36 -4.31
N SER A 201 7.38 -17.75 -3.05
CA SER A 201 6.02 -17.98 -2.56
C SER A 201 5.45 -16.70 -1.94
N ILE A 202 5.00 -15.78 -2.78
CA ILE A 202 4.54 -14.45 -2.38
C ILE A 202 3.28 -14.52 -1.51
N LEU A 203 2.29 -15.29 -1.94
CA LEU A 203 1.04 -15.49 -1.20
C LEU A 203 1.27 -16.28 0.11
N GLY A 204 2.22 -17.23 0.10
CA GLY A 204 2.68 -17.88 1.31
C GLY A 204 3.36 -16.91 2.30
N ALA A 205 4.16 -15.98 1.78
CA ALA A 205 4.78 -14.92 2.57
C ALA A 205 3.72 -13.98 3.18
N MET A 206 2.71 -13.58 2.41
CA MET A 206 1.58 -12.77 2.87
C MET A 206 0.85 -13.43 4.05
N SER A 207 0.55 -14.72 3.96
CA SER A 207 -0.11 -15.47 5.05
C SER A 207 0.78 -15.59 6.28
N ALA A 208 2.06 -15.90 6.12
CA ALA A 208 3.02 -15.98 7.21
C ALA A 208 3.24 -14.62 7.89
N ASN A 209 3.33 -13.55 7.12
CA ASN A 209 3.38 -12.18 7.61
C ASN A 209 2.12 -11.80 8.41
N GLY A 210 0.94 -12.16 7.89
CA GLY A 210 -0.33 -11.91 8.57
C GLY A 210 -0.39 -12.57 9.95
N MET A 211 0.11 -13.80 10.07
CA MET A 211 0.26 -14.48 11.38
C MET A 211 1.24 -13.74 12.31
N ALA A 212 2.38 -13.29 11.76
CA ALA A 212 3.37 -12.55 12.53
C ALA A 212 2.82 -11.21 13.05
N VAL A 213 2.10 -10.48 12.20
CA VAL A 213 1.44 -9.21 12.57
C VAL A 213 0.36 -9.45 13.62
N ALA A 214 -0.49 -10.46 13.45
CA ALA A 214 -1.53 -10.79 14.42
C ALA A 214 -0.93 -11.15 15.79
N ALA A 215 0.16 -11.93 15.82
CA ALA A 215 0.88 -12.22 17.05
C ALA A 215 1.50 -10.97 17.69
N ALA A 216 2.11 -10.09 16.89
CA ALA A 216 2.72 -8.84 17.37
C ALA A 216 1.68 -7.85 17.93
N THR A 217 0.46 -7.88 17.42
CA THR A 217 -0.63 -6.99 17.84
C THR A 217 -1.59 -7.64 18.84
N GLY A 218 -1.41 -8.93 19.17
CA GLY A 218 -2.32 -9.69 20.04
C GLY A 218 -3.71 -9.88 19.42
N ASP A 219 -3.81 -9.95 18.08
CA ASP A 219 -5.06 -10.03 17.35
C ASP A 219 -5.45 -11.50 17.04
N ASP A 220 -5.85 -12.24 18.06
CA ASP A 220 -6.28 -13.64 17.93
C ASP A 220 -7.54 -13.80 17.06
N GLU A 221 -8.37 -12.75 16.96
CA GLU A 221 -9.54 -12.75 16.11
C GLU A 221 -9.14 -12.78 14.64
N ALA A 222 -8.14 -11.97 14.24
CA ALA A 222 -7.61 -12.00 12.89
C ALA A 222 -7.06 -13.39 12.52
N LEU A 223 -6.35 -14.05 13.42
CA LEU A 223 -5.85 -15.42 13.18
C LEU A 223 -6.99 -16.42 12.95
N ARG A 224 -8.08 -16.33 13.73
CA ARG A 224 -9.25 -17.20 13.55
C ARG A 224 -9.93 -16.94 12.19
N ILE A 225 -10.08 -15.70 11.80
CA ILE A 225 -10.67 -15.33 10.50
C ILE A 225 -9.79 -15.84 9.36
N CYS A 226 -8.48 -15.58 9.38
CA CYS A 226 -7.54 -16.07 8.37
C CYS A 226 -7.60 -17.59 8.21
N ASN A 227 -7.56 -18.34 9.33
CA ASN A 227 -7.67 -19.79 9.30
C ASN A 227 -9.03 -20.26 8.75
N SER A 228 -10.11 -19.56 9.09
CA SER A 228 -11.46 -19.90 8.62
C SER A 228 -11.61 -19.73 7.11
N VAL A 229 -11.10 -18.64 6.53
CA VAL A 229 -11.17 -18.39 5.08
C VAL A 229 -10.24 -19.33 4.30
N ILE A 230 -9.05 -19.63 4.82
CA ILE A 230 -8.13 -20.63 4.22
C ILE A 230 -8.79 -22.02 4.19
N ALA A 231 -9.43 -22.43 5.29
CA ALA A 231 -10.15 -23.71 5.34
C ALA A 231 -11.34 -23.79 4.35
N ARG A 232 -11.77 -22.66 3.79
CA ARG A 232 -12.86 -22.54 2.82
C ARG A 232 -12.41 -22.15 1.40
N GLY A 233 -11.15 -22.33 1.08
CA GLY A 233 -10.65 -22.19 -0.28
C GLY A 233 -9.87 -20.89 -0.58
N ALA A 234 -9.66 -20.00 0.41
CA ALA A 234 -8.75 -18.88 0.19
C ALA A 234 -7.31 -19.39 -0.04
N ILE A 235 -6.63 -18.82 -1.00
CA ILE A 235 -5.24 -19.15 -1.35
C ILE A 235 -4.28 -18.56 -0.32
N ALA A 236 -4.58 -17.33 0.14
CA ALA A 236 -3.82 -16.64 1.17
C ALA A 236 -4.74 -15.76 2.00
N ALA A 237 -4.38 -15.53 3.26
CA ALA A 237 -5.06 -14.58 4.12
C ALA A 237 -4.10 -14.02 5.16
N GLY A 238 -4.13 -12.71 5.39
CA GLY A 238 -3.28 -12.07 6.38
C GLY A 238 -3.71 -10.66 6.76
N VAL A 239 -3.29 -10.22 7.94
CA VAL A 239 -3.47 -8.84 8.36
C VAL A 239 -2.62 -7.94 7.47
N SER A 240 -3.23 -6.91 6.88
CA SER A 240 -2.52 -5.93 6.05
C SER A 240 -1.94 -4.79 6.90
N GLY A 241 -0.70 -4.41 6.61
CA GLY A 241 0.03 -3.43 7.41
C GLY A 241 0.05 -3.84 8.87
N SER A 242 -0.25 -2.93 9.77
CA SER A 242 -0.49 -3.20 11.19
C SER A 242 -1.97 -3.42 11.53
N GLY A 243 -2.80 -3.74 10.54
CA GLY A 243 -4.24 -3.97 10.67
C GLY A 243 -5.08 -2.69 10.83
N PRO A 244 -6.38 -2.85 11.13
CA PRO A 244 -7.07 -4.09 11.43
C PRO A 244 -7.58 -4.89 10.23
N ALA A 245 -7.53 -4.36 8.98
CA ALA A 245 -8.06 -5.09 7.84
C ALA A 245 -7.29 -6.39 7.56
N ILE A 246 -8.04 -7.37 7.08
CA ILE A 246 -7.49 -8.64 6.58
C ILE A 246 -7.62 -8.63 5.07
N ALA A 247 -6.53 -8.91 4.37
CA ALA A 247 -6.53 -9.17 2.95
C ALA A 247 -6.60 -10.67 2.72
N ILE A 248 -7.50 -11.10 1.85
CA ILE A 248 -7.77 -12.49 1.49
C ILE A 248 -7.63 -12.62 -0.02
N VAL A 249 -6.87 -13.60 -0.47
CA VAL A 249 -6.67 -13.89 -1.89
C VAL A 249 -7.37 -15.20 -2.20
N CYS A 250 -8.19 -15.21 -3.25
CA CYS A 250 -8.94 -16.40 -3.66
C CYS A 250 -9.14 -16.44 -5.19
N TYR A 251 -9.53 -17.57 -5.71
CA TYR A 251 -10.01 -17.65 -7.07
C TYR A 251 -11.40 -17.00 -7.19
N ASP A 252 -11.74 -16.48 -8.36
CA ASP A 252 -13.01 -15.78 -8.61
C ASP A 252 -14.22 -16.66 -8.23
N GLN A 253 -14.14 -17.97 -8.49
CA GLN A 253 -15.20 -18.91 -8.14
C GLN A 253 -15.48 -19.06 -6.65
N ASP A 254 -14.49 -18.76 -5.80
CA ASP A 254 -14.60 -18.89 -4.33
C ASP A 254 -14.95 -17.56 -3.66
N SER A 255 -14.91 -16.45 -4.40
CA SER A 255 -15.02 -15.09 -3.87
C SER A 255 -16.39 -14.81 -3.24
N GLU A 256 -17.48 -15.29 -3.84
CA GLU A 256 -18.84 -15.09 -3.35
C GLU A 256 -19.04 -15.80 -2.00
N GLN A 257 -18.68 -17.07 -1.90
CA GLN A 257 -18.79 -17.85 -0.66
C GLN A 257 -17.96 -17.25 0.48
N LEU A 258 -16.74 -16.77 0.18
CA LEU A 258 -15.89 -16.13 1.18
C LEU A 258 -16.45 -14.78 1.61
N THR A 259 -17.04 -14.02 0.68
CA THR A 259 -17.71 -12.75 0.98
C THR A 259 -18.91 -12.95 1.90
N GLU A 260 -19.75 -13.94 1.62
CA GLU A 260 -20.89 -14.29 2.48
C GLU A 260 -20.44 -14.64 3.90
N LEU A 261 -19.45 -15.52 4.05
CA LEU A 261 -18.86 -15.89 5.34
C LEU A 261 -18.40 -14.69 6.15
N LEU A 262 -17.68 -13.76 5.50
CA LEU A 262 -17.13 -12.56 6.15
C LEU A 262 -18.25 -11.59 6.54
N THR A 263 -19.24 -11.42 5.68
CA THR A 263 -20.39 -10.55 5.90
C THR A 263 -21.29 -11.08 7.03
N GLU A 264 -21.55 -12.39 7.08
CA GLU A 264 -22.26 -13.05 8.17
C GLU A 264 -21.53 -12.89 9.53
N SER A 265 -20.19 -12.77 9.48
CA SER A 265 -19.37 -12.45 10.64
C SER A 265 -19.36 -10.96 11.01
N GLY A 266 -20.18 -10.13 10.34
CA GLY A 266 -20.36 -8.71 10.63
C GLY A 266 -19.28 -7.79 10.03
N MET A 267 -18.49 -8.26 9.05
CA MET A 267 -17.48 -7.47 8.37
C MET A 267 -18.02 -6.87 7.07
N GLN A 268 -17.57 -5.66 6.76
CA GLN A 268 -17.71 -5.10 5.42
C GLN A 268 -16.59 -5.67 4.54
N VAL A 269 -16.92 -6.11 3.33
CA VAL A 269 -15.96 -6.67 2.37
C VAL A 269 -15.86 -5.77 1.15
N ILE A 270 -14.64 -5.44 0.75
CA ILE A 270 -14.34 -4.74 -0.50
C ILE A 270 -13.69 -5.75 -1.44
N HIS A 271 -14.17 -5.80 -2.68
CA HIS A 271 -13.57 -6.59 -3.75
C HIS A 271 -12.54 -5.72 -4.48
N SER A 272 -11.38 -6.30 -4.77
CA SER A 272 -10.28 -5.66 -5.47
C SER A 272 -9.48 -6.72 -6.24
N ARG A 273 -8.44 -6.27 -6.94
CA ARG A 273 -7.43 -7.10 -7.60
C ARG A 273 -6.05 -6.51 -7.31
N PHE A 274 -5.00 -7.27 -7.58
CA PHE A 274 -3.65 -6.70 -7.61
C PHE A 274 -3.48 -5.82 -8.84
N ILE A 275 -2.65 -4.79 -8.72
CA ILE A 275 -2.28 -3.96 -9.87
C ILE A 275 -1.38 -4.78 -10.77
N GLU A 276 -1.80 -4.95 -12.02
CA GLU A 276 -1.07 -5.70 -13.03
C GLU A 276 -0.08 -4.80 -13.79
N SER A 277 1.04 -5.37 -14.20
CA SER A 277 1.94 -4.75 -15.17
C SER A 277 1.21 -4.66 -16.52
N GLU A 278 1.29 -3.49 -17.18
CA GLU A 278 0.79 -3.43 -18.55
C GLU A 278 1.54 -4.49 -19.40
N PRO A 279 0.83 -5.31 -20.20
CA PRO A 279 1.50 -6.26 -21.05
C PRO A 279 2.48 -5.51 -21.94
N ILE A 280 3.74 -5.94 -21.94
CA ILE A 280 4.76 -5.40 -22.85
C ILE A 280 4.18 -5.65 -24.25
N GLY A 281 3.69 -4.57 -24.88
CA GLY A 281 3.14 -4.66 -26.23
C GLY A 281 4.16 -5.39 -27.10
N GLU A 282 3.76 -6.48 -27.74
CA GLU A 282 4.49 -7.02 -28.87
C GLU A 282 4.55 -5.88 -29.90
N GLU A 283 5.64 -5.09 -29.87
CA GLU A 283 5.95 -4.23 -31.00
C GLU A 283 5.96 -5.14 -32.21
N ALA A 284 4.91 -5.00 -33.00
CA ALA A 284 4.77 -5.70 -34.25
C ALA A 284 6.07 -5.53 -35.03
N SER A 285 6.84 -6.61 -35.10
CA SER A 285 7.97 -6.74 -36.01
C SER A 285 7.44 -6.69 -37.43
N SER A 286 7.00 -5.52 -37.88
CA SER A 286 6.73 -5.23 -39.27
C SER A 286 7.98 -4.69 -39.95
N TRP A 287 8.99 -5.51 -40.05
CA TRP A 287 9.98 -5.36 -41.11
C TRP A 287 9.80 -6.52 -42.08
N GLY A 288 8.94 -6.27 -43.09
CA GLY A 288 8.85 -7.00 -44.35
C GLY A 288 9.59 -6.25 -45.42
#